data_a636eb27480722a2c20b892f82b746cd
#
_entry.id   a636eb27480722a2c20b892f82b746cd
#
_cell.length_a   1.000
_cell.length_b   1.000
_cell.length_c   1.000
_cell.angle_alpha   90.00
_cell.angle_beta   90.00
_cell.angle_gamma   90.00
#
_symmetry.space_group_name_H-M   'P 1'
#
loop_
_entity.id
_entity.type
_entity.pdbx_description
1 polymer ?
#
loop_
_entity_poly.entity_id
_entity_poly.type
_entity_poly.pdbx_seq_one_letter_code
_entity_poly.pdbx_strand_id
1 'polypeptide(L)'
;MPENDPLKLGPYTFTSRLFVGTGKYDTFPLMVQALEASGCQVVTVAVRRVNLADKSKESLLDFLDRKRYTILPNTAGCFTAEDALRYARLAREALGVDWVKLEVLSDPETLLPEPIQTLEALKVLVKEGFCVLAYTSDDPIMAKRLEEAGATSVMPLGSPIGSGQGILNPQNIRLIIERAKVPIIVDAGVGTASDTAVAMELGAAGVLLNTGVAKARDPVMMARAMKHATEAGRLAYLAGRIPRRPFAAPSSPTSGTIAPTK
;
A
#
# COMPACT_ATOMS: atom_id res chain seq x y z
N MET A 1 4.69 6.92 15.30
CA MET A 1 3.21 7.06 15.13
C MET A 1 2.59 7.44 16.46
N PRO A 2 1.56 8.30 16.50
CA PRO A 2 0.83 8.56 17.74
C PRO A 2 0.20 7.26 18.26
N GLU A 3 0.24 7.02 19.56
CA GLU A 3 -0.31 5.79 20.18
C GLU A 3 -1.81 5.59 19.91
N ASN A 4 -2.53 6.66 19.61
CA ASN A 4 -3.99 6.66 19.40
C ASN A 4 -4.40 6.72 17.92
N ASP A 5 -3.52 6.34 16.97
CA ASP A 5 -3.81 6.37 15.53
C ASP A 5 -3.58 5.00 14.86
N PRO A 6 -4.27 3.93 15.30
CA PRO A 6 -4.13 2.61 14.69
C PRO A 6 -4.80 2.54 13.31
N LEU A 7 -4.22 1.77 12.40
CA LEU A 7 -4.84 1.39 11.13
C LEU A 7 -5.73 0.17 11.33
N LYS A 8 -7.02 0.32 11.05
CA LYS A 8 -8.00 -0.79 11.12
C LYS A 8 -8.39 -1.25 9.72
N LEU A 9 -8.28 -2.56 9.46
CA LEU A 9 -8.66 -3.21 8.20
C LEU A 9 -9.48 -4.46 8.51
N GLY A 10 -10.79 -4.36 8.47
CA GLY A 10 -11.69 -5.42 8.92
C GLY A 10 -11.39 -5.82 10.38
N PRO A 11 -11.08 -7.09 10.66
CA PRO A 11 -10.76 -7.55 12.01
C PRO A 11 -9.33 -7.22 12.46
N TYR A 12 -8.48 -6.71 11.56
CA TYR A 12 -7.07 -6.47 11.82
C TYR A 12 -6.82 -5.04 12.29
N THR A 13 -5.86 -4.89 13.20
CA THR A 13 -5.42 -3.57 13.72
C THR A 13 -3.89 -3.52 13.71
N PHE A 14 -3.33 -2.46 13.13
CA PHE A 14 -1.90 -2.27 12.97
C PHE A 14 -1.47 -0.91 13.49
N THR A 15 -0.24 -0.83 13.96
CA THR A 15 0.44 0.43 14.29
C THR A 15 1.30 0.94 13.14
N SER A 16 1.76 0.04 12.26
CA SER A 16 2.45 0.41 11.03
C SER A 16 1.45 0.67 9.90
N ARG A 17 1.73 1.70 9.10
CA ARG A 17 0.97 2.05 7.89
C ARG A 17 1.72 1.72 6.61
N LEU A 18 2.90 1.09 6.75
CA LEU A 18 3.73 0.63 5.64
C LEU A 18 3.53 -0.87 5.44
N PHE A 19 3.13 -1.27 4.25
CA PHE A 19 2.97 -2.65 3.79
C PHE A 19 4.07 -2.94 2.78
N VAL A 20 4.71 -4.09 2.90
CA VAL A 20 5.86 -4.43 2.05
C VAL A 20 5.64 -5.78 1.38
N GLY A 21 5.96 -5.84 0.09
CA GLY A 21 5.95 -7.09 -0.66
C GLY A 21 7.23 -7.90 -0.47
N THR A 22 7.16 -9.18 -0.83
CA THR A 22 8.27 -10.15 -0.68
C THR A 22 8.98 -10.49 -1.99
N GLY A 23 8.52 -9.93 -3.10
CA GLY A 23 9.07 -10.26 -4.41
C GLY A 23 10.34 -9.48 -4.77
N LYS A 24 11.12 -10.00 -5.73
CA LYS A 24 12.25 -9.34 -6.39
C LYS A 24 13.49 -9.06 -5.54
N TYR A 25 13.55 -9.47 -4.29
CA TYR A 25 14.81 -9.46 -3.53
C TYR A 25 15.78 -10.52 -4.09
N ASP A 26 17.06 -10.23 -4.03
CA ASP A 26 18.07 -11.13 -4.58
C ASP A 26 18.26 -12.40 -3.71
N THR A 27 18.00 -12.29 -2.40
CA THR A 27 18.01 -13.42 -1.45
C THR A 27 16.93 -13.28 -0.39
N PHE A 28 16.46 -14.39 0.20
CA PHE A 28 15.52 -14.36 1.33
C PHE A 28 16.10 -13.70 2.59
N PRO A 29 17.36 -13.90 2.97
CA PRO A 29 17.96 -13.16 4.09
C PRO A 29 17.93 -11.63 3.89
N LEU A 30 18.21 -11.13 2.69
CA LEU A 30 18.14 -9.70 2.39
C LEU A 30 16.69 -9.18 2.48
N MET A 31 15.73 -9.98 2.00
CA MET A 31 14.31 -9.68 2.15
C MET A 31 13.93 -9.52 3.63
N VAL A 32 14.32 -10.48 4.47
CA VAL A 32 14.03 -10.43 5.93
C VAL A 32 14.62 -9.16 6.55
N GLN A 33 15.89 -8.86 6.27
CA GLN A 33 16.53 -7.64 6.78
C GLN A 33 15.79 -6.36 6.36
N ALA A 34 15.35 -6.29 5.10
CA ALA A 34 14.59 -5.15 4.60
C ALA A 34 13.20 -5.06 5.25
N LEU A 35 12.48 -6.17 5.41
CA LEU A 35 11.21 -6.23 6.12
C LEU A 35 11.35 -5.76 7.57
N GLU A 36 12.39 -6.20 8.26
CA GLU A 36 12.69 -5.78 9.63
C GLU A 36 12.97 -4.27 9.72
N ALA A 37 13.82 -3.76 8.83
CA ALA A 37 14.17 -2.35 8.76
C ALA A 37 12.98 -1.45 8.44
N SER A 38 12.02 -1.95 7.64
CA SER A 38 10.80 -1.23 7.28
C SER A 38 9.83 -1.05 8.46
N GLY A 39 9.94 -1.90 9.50
CA GLY A 39 8.98 -1.93 10.61
C GLY A 39 7.55 -2.28 10.18
N CYS A 40 7.35 -2.89 9.01
CA CYS A 40 6.04 -3.31 8.55
C CYS A 40 5.50 -4.45 9.44
N GLN A 41 4.19 -4.48 9.59
CA GLN A 41 3.46 -5.56 10.26
C GLN A 41 2.69 -6.42 9.26
N VAL A 42 2.47 -5.91 8.05
CA VAL A 42 1.80 -6.61 6.96
C VAL A 42 2.77 -6.85 5.82
N VAL A 43 2.85 -8.11 5.40
CA VAL A 43 3.72 -8.54 4.32
C VAL A 43 2.88 -9.21 3.24
N THR A 44 3.00 -8.76 1.98
CA THR A 44 2.25 -9.38 0.88
C THR A 44 3.01 -10.54 0.28
N VAL A 45 2.26 -11.60 -0.03
CA VAL A 45 2.78 -12.83 -0.63
C VAL A 45 1.93 -13.21 -1.84
N ALA A 46 2.56 -13.33 -3.01
CA ALA A 46 1.88 -13.78 -4.22
C ALA A 46 1.61 -15.29 -4.14
N VAL A 47 0.33 -15.67 -3.99
CA VAL A 47 -0.10 -17.06 -3.76
C VAL A 47 0.45 -18.01 -4.83
N ARG A 48 0.39 -17.61 -6.10
CA ARG A 48 0.88 -18.43 -7.23
C ARG A 48 2.39 -18.68 -7.21
N ARG A 49 3.16 -17.98 -6.37
CA ARG A 49 4.61 -18.18 -6.18
C ARG A 49 4.98 -18.96 -4.93
N VAL A 50 3.99 -19.25 -4.08
CA VAL A 50 4.21 -20.07 -2.91
C VAL A 50 4.16 -21.53 -3.34
N ASN A 51 5.26 -22.24 -3.12
CA ASN A 51 5.29 -23.69 -3.33
C ASN A 51 4.52 -24.36 -2.19
N LEU A 52 3.24 -24.58 -2.38
CA LEU A 52 2.37 -25.23 -1.39
C LEU A 52 2.45 -26.76 -1.46
N ALA A 53 2.94 -27.32 -2.57
CA ALA A 53 2.91 -28.76 -2.85
C ALA A 53 4.22 -29.48 -2.49
N ASP A 54 5.36 -28.83 -2.64
CA ASP A 54 6.68 -29.46 -2.45
C ASP A 54 7.37 -28.94 -1.19
N LYS A 55 7.16 -29.65 -0.09
CA LYS A 55 7.79 -29.33 1.21
C LYS A 55 9.28 -29.66 1.27
N SER A 56 9.86 -30.26 0.22
CA SER A 56 11.29 -30.60 0.15
C SER A 56 12.17 -29.41 -0.24
N LYS A 57 11.58 -28.33 -0.74
CA LYS A 57 12.28 -27.10 -1.14
C LYS A 57 11.97 -25.97 -0.20
N GLU A 58 12.99 -25.21 0.12
CA GLU A 58 12.92 -23.99 0.91
C GLU A 58 11.86 -23.02 0.31
N SER A 59 10.90 -22.62 1.14
CA SER A 59 9.80 -21.76 0.74
C SER A 59 10.00 -20.34 1.31
N LEU A 60 9.54 -19.33 0.59
CA LEU A 60 9.45 -17.96 1.09
C LEU A 60 8.80 -17.89 2.49
N LEU A 61 7.81 -18.74 2.76
CA LEU A 61 7.10 -18.75 4.03
C LEU A 61 7.95 -19.20 5.21
N ASP A 62 9.01 -19.97 4.98
CA ASP A 62 9.94 -20.45 6.02
C ASP A 62 10.77 -19.31 6.62
N PHE A 63 10.91 -18.20 5.86
CA PHE A 63 11.63 -17.00 6.28
C PHE A 63 10.74 -15.94 6.94
N LEU A 64 9.42 -16.13 6.96
CA LEU A 64 8.48 -15.16 7.51
C LEU A 64 8.01 -15.59 8.90
N ASP A 65 8.45 -14.88 9.93
CA ASP A 65 7.95 -15.07 11.29
C ASP A 65 6.48 -14.63 11.39
N ARG A 66 5.57 -15.61 11.43
CA ARG A 66 4.11 -15.38 11.56
C ARG A 66 3.67 -14.77 12.89
N LYS A 67 4.54 -14.71 13.89
CA LYS A 67 4.26 -13.99 15.13
C LYS A 67 4.49 -12.50 14.97
N ARG A 68 5.39 -12.14 14.05
CA ARG A 68 5.75 -10.76 13.76
C ARG A 68 4.97 -10.18 12.59
N TYR A 69 4.74 -10.99 11.55
CA TYR A 69 4.12 -10.54 10.31
C TYR A 69 2.75 -11.15 10.09
N THR A 70 1.77 -10.32 9.80
CA THR A 70 0.49 -10.74 9.25
C THR A 70 0.63 -10.87 7.73
N ILE A 71 0.45 -12.08 7.22
CA ILE A 71 0.57 -12.35 5.78
C ILE A 71 -0.71 -11.91 5.09
N LEU A 72 -0.58 -11.02 4.12
CA LEU A 72 -1.63 -10.62 3.20
C LEU A 72 -1.38 -11.32 1.85
N PRO A 73 -2.07 -12.43 1.54
CA PRO A 73 -1.96 -13.06 0.24
C PRO A 73 -2.50 -12.14 -0.84
N ASN A 74 -1.89 -12.18 -2.02
CA ASN A 74 -2.39 -11.45 -3.18
C ASN A 74 -2.58 -12.36 -4.41
N THR A 75 -3.45 -11.92 -5.30
CA THR A 75 -3.75 -12.59 -6.57
C THR A 75 -2.90 -12.03 -7.72
N ALA A 76 -1.70 -11.53 -7.41
CA ALA A 76 -0.80 -10.91 -8.37
C ALA A 76 -0.52 -11.79 -9.59
N GLY A 77 -0.66 -11.18 -10.77
CA GLY A 77 -0.47 -11.84 -12.06
C GLY A 77 -1.67 -12.66 -12.52
N CYS A 78 -2.85 -12.45 -11.96
CA CYS A 78 -4.11 -12.91 -12.53
C CYS A 78 -4.61 -11.90 -13.57
N PHE A 79 -5.09 -12.40 -14.70
CA PHE A 79 -5.65 -11.60 -15.80
C PHE A 79 -7.15 -11.85 -15.97
N THR A 80 -7.75 -12.69 -15.14
CA THR A 80 -9.18 -12.96 -15.12
C THR A 80 -9.71 -12.97 -13.69
N ALA A 81 -10.99 -12.64 -13.54
CA ALA A 81 -11.69 -12.76 -12.27
C ALA A 81 -11.69 -14.22 -11.76
N GLU A 82 -11.86 -15.20 -12.64
CA GLU A 82 -11.86 -16.63 -12.30
C GLU A 82 -10.54 -17.06 -11.66
N ASP A 83 -9.41 -16.69 -12.26
CA ASP A 83 -8.09 -16.99 -11.70
C ASP A 83 -7.89 -16.32 -10.34
N ALA A 84 -8.28 -15.06 -10.20
CA ALA A 84 -8.16 -14.34 -8.94
C ALA A 84 -9.00 -15.01 -7.83
N LEU A 85 -10.23 -15.44 -8.13
CA LEU A 85 -11.08 -16.19 -7.20
C LEU A 85 -10.44 -17.50 -6.79
N ARG A 86 -9.91 -18.26 -7.77
CA ARG A 86 -9.23 -19.53 -7.50
C ARG A 86 -8.04 -19.36 -6.57
N TYR A 87 -7.18 -18.37 -6.81
CA TYR A 87 -6.02 -18.11 -5.97
C TYR A 87 -6.37 -17.54 -4.59
N ALA A 88 -7.42 -16.74 -4.48
CA ALA A 88 -7.91 -16.26 -3.18
C ALA A 88 -8.40 -17.43 -2.30
N ARG A 89 -9.18 -18.35 -2.86
CA ARG A 89 -9.65 -19.56 -2.16
C ARG A 89 -8.49 -20.48 -1.77
N LEU A 90 -7.53 -20.68 -2.67
CA LEU A 90 -6.32 -21.46 -2.38
C LEU A 90 -5.50 -20.82 -1.24
N ALA A 91 -5.41 -19.50 -1.20
CA ALA A 91 -4.75 -18.79 -0.10
C ALA A 91 -5.44 -19.03 1.25
N ARG A 92 -6.77 -19.00 1.29
CA ARG A 92 -7.57 -19.31 2.48
C ARG A 92 -7.26 -20.69 3.01
N GLU A 93 -7.28 -21.70 2.15
CA GLU A 93 -6.99 -23.08 2.52
C GLU A 93 -5.54 -23.27 3.02
N ALA A 94 -4.59 -22.71 2.27
CA ALA A 94 -3.17 -22.94 2.52
C ALA A 94 -2.61 -22.14 3.70
N LEU A 95 -3.11 -20.93 3.94
CA LEU A 95 -2.58 -20.00 4.94
C LEU A 95 -3.49 -19.82 6.15
N GLY A 96 -4.74 -20.27 6.08
CA GLY A 96 -5.74 -20.12 7.13
C GLY A 96 -6.13 -18.65 7.36
N VAL A 97 -6.25 -17.86 6.29
CA VAL A 97 -6.54 -16.42 6.39
C VAL A 97 -7.77 -16.05 5.55
N ASP A 98 -8.62 -15.17 6.08
CA ASP A 98 -9.86 -14.71 5.45
C ASP A 98 -9.73 -13.30 4.86
N TRP A 99 -8.55 -12.89 4.48
CA TRP A 99 -8.33 -11.64 3.75
C TRP A 99 -7.43 -11.82 2.56
N VAL A 100 -7.55 -10.92 1.58
CA VAL A 100 -6.79 -11.00 0.33
C VAL A 100 -6.61 -9.60 -0.27
N LYS A 101 -5.44 -9.32 -0.83
CA LYS A 101 -5.26 -8.25 -1.78
C LYS A 101 -5.68 -8.77 -3.15
N LEU A 102 -6.85 -8.30 -3.60
CA LEU A 102 -7.40 -8.66 -4.91
C LEU A 102 -6.75 -7.82 -6.00
N GLU A 103 -6.14 -8.48 -6.96
CA GLU A 103 -5.48 -7.90 -8.12
C GLU A 103 -5.88 -8.69 -9.37
N VAL A 104 -6.54 -8.02 -10.33
CA VAL A 104 -6.78 -8.53 -11.69
C VAL A 104 -6.17 -7.52 -12.66
N LEU A 105 -5.32 -7.97 -13.55
CA LEU A 105 -4.55 -7.12 -14.48
C LEU A 105 -5.18 -7.13 -15.86
N SER A 106 -5.08 -6.02 -16.59
CA SER A 106 -5.63 -5.89 -17.93
C SER A 106 -4.72 -6.48 -19.01
N ASP A 107 -3.40 -6.25 -18.87
CA ASP A 107 -2.43 -6.78 -19.83
C ASP A 107 -1.05 -6.99 -19.18
N PRO A 108 -0.20 -7.87 -19.74
CA PRO A 108 1.09 -8.22 -19.15
C PRO A 108 2.19 -7.17 -19.33
N GLU A 109 2.02 -6.19 -20.21
CA GLU A 109 3.03 -5.17 -20.50
C GLU A 109 2.90 -3.99 -19.54
N THR A 110 1.69 -3.45 -19.37
CA THR A 110 1.44 -2.30 -18.51
C THR A 110 1.16 -2.67 -17.06
N LEU A 111 0.67 -3.89 -16.80
CA LEU A 111 0.21 -4.37 -15.51
C LEU A 111 -0.83 -3.44 -14.85
N LEU A 112 -1.58 -2.71 -15.68
CA LEU A 112 -2.67 -1.87 -15.18
C LEU A 112 -3.84 -2.76 -14.69
N PRO A 113 -4.58 -2.31 -13.66
CA PRO A 113 -5.70 -3.07 -13.14
C PRO A 113 -6.83 -3.16 -14.16
N GLU A 114 -7.50 -4.30 -14.21
CA GLU A 114 -8.73 -4.52 -14.95
C GLU A 114 -9.93 -4.24 -14.04
N PRO A 115 -10.64 -3.11 -14.20
CA PRO A 115 -11.58 -2.65 -13.19
C PRO A 115 -12.88 -3.45 -13.14
N ILE A 116 -13.37 -3.95 -14.28
CA ILE A 116 -14.66 -4.67 -14.35
C ILE A 116 -14.51 -6.04 -13.70
N GLN A 117 -13.52 -6.81 -14.09
CA GLN A 117 -13.27 -8.12 -13.52
C GLN A 117 -12.83 -8.06 -12.05
N THR A 118 -12.13 -7.00 -11.66
CA THR A 118 -11.83 -6.75 -10.24
C THR A 118 -13.11 -6.55 -9.44
N LEU A 119 -14.08 -5.77 -9.94
CA LEU A 119 -15.37 -5.56 -9.29
C LEU A 119 -16.20 -6.85 -9.22
N GLU A 120 -16.17 -7.67 -10.27
CA GLU A 120 -16.85 -8.97 -10.31
C GLU A 120 -16.27 -9.93 -9.27
N ALA A 121 -14.96 -10.11 -9.26
CA ALA A 121 -14.27 -10.96 -8.29
C ALA A 121 -14.49 -10.48 -6.85
N LEU A 122 -14.42 -9.16 -6.61
CA LEU A 122 -14.69 -8.56 -5.31
C LEU A 122 -16.06 -8.97 -4.75
N LYS A 123 -17.12 -8.82 -5.55
CA LYS A 123 -18.51 -9.16 -5.14
C LYS A 123 -18.64 -10.62 -4.71
N VAL A 124 -17.95 -11.52 -5.38
CA VAL A 124 -17.93 -12.95 -5.04
C VAL A 124 -17.18 -13.18 -3.73
N LEU A 125 -15.97 -12.65 -3.61
CA LEU A 125 -15.13 -12.83 -2.42
C LEU A 125 -15.79 -12.25 -1.14
N VAL A 126 -16.43 -11.08 -1.25
CA VAL A 126 -17.17 -10.48 -0.15
C VAL A 126 -18.33 -11.37 0.31
N LYS A 127 -19.09 -11.96 -0.62
CA LYS A 127 -20.15 -12.93 -0.29
C LYS A 127 -19.61 -14.20 0.37
N GLU A 128 -18.38 -14.58 0.05
CA GLU A 128 -17.67 -15.73 0.65
C GLU A 128 -17.02 -15.37 2.00
N GLY A 129 -17.22 -14.16 2.50
CA GLY A 129 -16.72 -13.70 3.81
C GLY A 129 -15.26 -13.27 3.83
N PHE A 130 -14.65 -12.96 2.67
CA PHE A 130 -13.31 -12.39 2.65
C PHE A 130 -13.30 -10.90 3.02
N CYS A 131 -12.30 -10.49 3.77
CA CYS A 131 -11.87 -9.09 3.86
C CYS A 131 -11.03 -8.76 2.63
N VAL A 132 -11.58 -8.00 1.68
CA VAL A 132 -10.93 -7.74 0.39
C VAL A 132 -10.31 -6.35 0.36
N LEU A 133 -9.01 -6.30 0.07
CA LEU A 133 -8.27 -5.08 -0.25
C LEU A 133 -8.16 -5.03 -1.79
N ALA A 134 -8.90 -4.13 -2.43
CA ALA A 134 -9.08 -4.14 -3.89
C ALA A 134 -8.10 -3.18 -4.58
N TYR A 135 -7.12 -3.72 -5.32
CA TYR A 135 -6.22 -2.95 -6.16
C TYR A 135 -6.96 -2.39 -7.39
N THR A 136 -6.76 -1.12 -7.71
CA THR A 136 -7.44 -0.44 -8.81
C THR A 136 -6.60 0.72 -9.37
N SER A 137 -7.10 1.33 -10.46
CA SER A 137 -6.58 2.60 -10.95
C SER A 137 -6.90 3.76 -9.99
N ASP A 138 -6.36 4.94 -10.30
CA ASP A 138 -6.65 6.18 -9.58
C ASP A 138 -7.99 6.84 -10.02
N ASP A 139 -8.91 6.06 -10.59
CA ASP A 139 -10.25 6.53 -10.93
C ASP A 139 -11.16 6.64 -9.69
N PRO A 140 -11.60 7.86 -9.28
CA PRO A 140 -12.45 8.05 -8.12
C PRO A 140 -13.81 7.37 -8.23
N ILE A 141 -14.33 7.18 -9.44
CA ILE A 141 -15.63 6.53 -9.67
C ILE A 141 -15.50 5.02 -9.46
N MET A 142 -14.43 4.41 -9.97
CA MET A 142 -14.19 2.99 -9.74
C MET A 142 -13.87 2.70 -8.27
N ALA A 143 -13.07 3.55 -7.61
CA ALA A 143 -12.81 3.44 -6.18
C ALA A 143 -14.12 3.42 -5.36
N LYS A 144 -15.05 4.31 -5.66
CA LYS A 144 -16.39 4.34 -5.03
C LYS A 144 -17.19 3.06 -5.30
N ARG A 145 -17.18 2.54 -6.54
CA ARG A 145 -17.88 1.29 -6.88
C ARG A 145 -17.34 0.08 -6.12
N LEU A 146 -16.03 0.00 -5.94
CA LEU A 146 -15.39 -1.05 -5.16
C LEU A 146 -15.77 -0.96 -3.68
N GLU A 147 -15.78 0.24 -3.10
CA GLU A 147 -16.27 0.47 -1.74
C GLU A 147 -17.73 0.03 -1.58
N GLU A 148 -18.63 0.48 -2.48
CA GLU A 148 -20.06 0.13 -2.47
C GLU A 148 -20.29 -1.38 -2.67
N ALA A 149 -19.37 -2.08 -3.32
CA ALA A 149 -19.41 -3.53 -3.48
C ALA A 149 -18.87 -4.29 -2.24
N GLY A 150 -18.40 -3.60 -1.21
CA GLY A 150 -17.99 -4.18 0.06
C GLY A 150 -16.48 -4.36 0.23
N ALA A 151 -15.65 -3.66 -0.53
CA ALA A 151 -14.21 -3.67 -0.29
C ALA A 151 -13.89 -3.20 1.14
N THR A 152 -13.07 -3.97 1.86
CA THR A 152 -12.57 -3.59 3.19
C THR A 152 -11.60 -2.41 3.11
N SER A 153 -10.87 -2.31 2.01
CA SER A 153 -9.98 -1.22 1.66
C SER A 153 -9.91 -1.11 0.13
N VAL A 154 -9.80 0.12 -0.39
CA VAL A 154 -9.50 0.35 -1.80
C VAL A 154 -8.05 0.77 -1.93
N MET A 155 -7.36 0.20 -2.93
CA MET A 155 -5.93 0.38 -3.12
C MET A 155 -5.65 0.99 -4.50
N PRO A 156 -5.81 2.32 -4.65
CA PRO A 156 -5.50 2.99 -5.91
C PRO A 156 -3.99 2.98 -6.18
N LEU A 157 -3.61 2.77 -7.44
CA LEU A 157 -2.21 2.87 -7.85
C LEU A 157 -1.70 4.32 -7.78
N GLY A 158 -0.46 4.52 -7.36
CA GLY A 158 0.24 5.80 -7.53
C GLY A 158 0.72 5.97 -8.97
N SER A 159 1.28 4.91 -9.54
CA SER A 159 1.71 4.74 -10.92
C SER A 159 1.86 3.25 -11.25
N PRO A 160 2.10 2.83 -12.50
CA PRO A 160 2.18 1.42 -12.86
C PRO A 160 3.13 0.61 -12.00
N ILE A 161 2.79 -0.65 -11.75
CA ILE A 161 3.56 -1.58 -10.91
C ILE A 161 5.04 -1.61 -11.33
N GLY A 162 5.94 -1.32 -10.40
CA GLY A 162 7.38 -1.39 -10.63
C GLY A 162 7.97 -0.24 -11.44
N SER A 163 7.18 0.77 -11.81
CA SER A 163 7.63 1.93 -12.59
C SER A 163 8.50 2.90 -11.79
N GLY A 164 8.30 3.01 -10.48
CA GLY A 164 9.02 3.95 -9.64
C GLY A 164 8.72 5.43 -9.92
N GLN A 165 7.60 5.72 -10.58
CA GLN A 165 7.23 7.08 -11.00
C GLN A 165 6.52 7.88 -9.90
N GLY A 166 6.25 7.26 -8.74
CA GLY A 166 5.61 7.91 -7.61
C GLY A 166 4.11 8.13 -7.80
N ILE A 167 3.59 9.23 -7.28
CA ILE A 167 2.17 9.58 -7.32
C ILE A 167 1.94 10.51 -8.52
N LEU A 168 1.50 9.94 -9.65
CA LEU A 168 1.32 10.70 -10.90
C LEU A 168 0.10 11.63 -10.85
N ASN A 169 -0.96 11.24 -10.16
CA ASN A 169 -2.18 12.02 -10.07
C ASN A 169 -2.62 12.23 -8.60
N PRO A 170 -1.93 13.12 -7.89
CA PRO A 170 -2.25 13.38 -6.48
C PRO A 170 -3.66 13.95 -6.29
N GLN A 171 -4.23 14.61 -7.30
CA GLN A 171 -5.59 15.13 -7.24
C GLN A 171 -6.63 14.02 -7.18
N ASN A 172 -6.53 12.99 -8.02
CA ASN A 172 -7.44 11.85 -7.98
C ASN A 172 -7.30 11.06 -6.68
N ILE A 173 -6.06 10.81 -6.24
CA ILE A 173 -5.81 10.14 -4.94
C ILE A 173 -6.47 10.90 -3.79
N ARG A 174 -6.37 12.24 -3.78
CA ARG A 174 -7.04 13.08 -2.79
C ARG A 174 -8.56 12.94 -2.85
N LEU A 175 -9.15 13.02 -4.06
CA LEU A 175 -10.59 12.87 -4.25
C LEU A 175 -11.10 11.51 -3.77
N ILE A 176 -10.34 10.45 -4.00
CA ILE A 176 -10.64 9.12 -3.49
C ILE A 176 -10.65 9.13 -1.96
N ILE A 177 -9.60 9.64 -1.34
CA ILE A 177 -9.44 9.67 0.12
C ILE A 177 -10.55 10.50 0.79
N GLU A 178 -10.85 11.69 0.28
CA GLU A 178 -11.84 12.59 0.86
C GLU A 178 -13.28 12.04 0.81
N ARG A 179 -13.56 11.15 -0.16
CA ARG A 179 -14.90 10.59 -0.37
C ARG A 179 -15.07 9.18 0.21
N ALA A 180 -13.98 8.50 0.48
CA ALA A 180 -14.01 7.12 0.94
C ALA A 180 -14.48 7.01 2.38
N LYS A 181 -15.24 5.95 2.66
CA LYS A 181 -15.65 5.53 4.01
C LYS A 181 -14.83 4.35 4.50
N VAL A 182 -14.00 3.78 3.63
CA VAL A 182 -13.06 2.69 3.93
C VAL A 182 -11.62 3.22 3.84
N PRO A 183 -10.66 2.57 4.52
CA PRO A 183 -9.26 2.96 4.42
C PRO A 183 -8.76 2.91 2.98
N ILE A 184 -8.05 3.96 2.55
CA ILE A 184 -7.39 4.02 1.25
C ILE A 184 -5.90 3.77 1.44
N ILE A 185 -5.38 2.75 0.77
CA ILE A 185 -3.96 2.40 0.80
C ILE A 185 -3.40 2.62 -0.60
N VAL A 186 -2.48 3.57 -0.75
CA VAL A 186 -1.83 3.78 -2.05
C VAL A 186 -0.90 2.60 -2.34
N ASP A 187 -1.07 2.01 -3.53
CA ASP A 187 -0.36 0.79 -3.94
C ASP A 187 0.31 0.97 -5.29
N ALA A 188 1.48 0.39 -5.45
CA ALA A 188 2.29 0.42 -6.68
C ALA A 188 2.88 1.78 -7.07
N GLY A 189 3.94 1.71 -7.86
CA GLY A 189 4.60 2.86 -8.46
C GLY A 189 5.49 3.69 -7.53
N VAL A 190 5.43 3.47 -6.22
CA VAL A 190 6.30 4.15 -5.24
C VAL A 190 7.75 3.73 -5.47
N GLY A 191 8.60 4.69 -5.79
CA GLY A 191 10.01 4.49 -6.11
C GLY A 191 10.97 4.91 -5.00
N THR A 192 10.58 5.89 -4.17
CA THR A 192 11.44 6.42 -3.11
C THR A 192 10.63 6.99 -1.93
N ALA A 193 11.34 7.39 -0.89
CA ALA A 193 10.75 7.87 0.37
C ALA A 193 9.84 9.09 0.18
N SER A 194 10.18 10.04 -0.71
CA SER A 194 9.33 11.21 -0.98
C SER A 194 7.96 10.83 -1.52
N ASP A 195 7.86 9.80 -2.37
CA ASP A 195 6.57 9.33 -2.91
C ASP A 195 5.66 8.80 -1.81
N THR A 196 6.27 8.05 -0.86
CA THR A 196 5.58 7.55 0.34
C THR A 196 5.08 8.69 1.21
N ALA A 197 5.94 9.70 1.47
CA ALA A 197 5.55 10.87 2.25
C ALA A 197 4.39 11.63 1.58
N VAL A 198 4.45 11.84 0.27
CA VAL A 198 3.37 12.49 -0.51
C VAL A 198 2.05 11.72 -0.36
N ALA A 199 2.05 10.39 -0.52
CA ALA A 199 0.85 9.58 -0.36
C ALA A 199 0.24 9.75 1.06
N MET A 200 1.07 9.71 2.08
CA MET A 200 0.63 9.87 3.47
C MET A 200 0.16 11.29 3.80
N GLU A 201 0.81 12.33 3.24
CA GLU A 201 0.37 13.73 3.37
C GLU A 201 -0.96 14.01 2.67
N LEU A 202 -1.30 13.27 1.61
CA LEU A 202 -2.62 13.32 0.98
C LEU A 202 -3.73 12.76 1.87
N GLY A 203 -3.36 12.01 2.93
CA GLY A 203 -4.29 11.41 3.88
C GLY A 203 -4.51 9.91 3.67
N ALA A 204 -3.67 9.25 2.86
CA ALA A 204 -3.75 7.79 2.73
C ALA A 204 -3.67 7.10 4.09
N ALA A 205 -4.45 6.04 4.26
CA ALA A 205 -4.44 5.24 5.47
C ALA A 205 -3.14 4.42 5.61
N GLY A 206 -2.51 4.10 4.48
CA GLY A 206 -1.23 3.41 4.40
C GLY A 206 -0.68 3.42 2.99
N VAL A 207 0.52 2.85 2.84
CA VAL A 207 1.19 2.66 1.54
C VAL A 207 1.64 1.21 1.43
N LEU A 208 1.40 0.59 0.29
CA LEU A 208 1.95 -0.72 -0.06
C LEU A 208 2.97 -0.56 -1.18
N LEU A 209 4.15 -1.12 -0.98
CA LEU A 209 5.23 -1.08 -1.95
C LEU A 209 6.09 -2.35 -1.91
N ASN A 210 6.79 -2.63 -2.98
CA ASN A 210 7.76 -3.73 -3.03
C ASN A 210 9.01 -3.35 -3.82
N THR A 211 8.86 -3.11 -5.14
CA THR A 211 9.99 -2.91 -6.06
C THR A 211 10.87 -1.73 -5.66
N GLY A 212 10.29 -0.64 -5.15
CA GLY A 212 11.03 0.54 -4.68
C GLY A 212 12.01 0.24 -3.55
N VAL A 213 11.73 -0.80 -2.74
CA VAL A 213 12.68 -1.31 -1.74
C VAL A 213 13.55 -2.41 -2.33
N ALA A 214 12.94 -3.47 -2.87
CA ALA A 214 13.66 -4.68 -3.29
C ALA A 214 14.71 -4.45 -4.38
N LYS A 215 14.54 -3.43 -5.21
CA LYS A 215 15.46 -3.07 -6.31
C LYS A 215 16.22 -1.77 -6.08
N ALA A 216 16.16 -1.20 -4.88
CA ALA A 216 17.09 -0.16 -4.47
C ALA A 216 18.53 -0.71 -4.43
N ARG A 217 19.53 0.17 -4.59
CA ARG A 217 20.94 -0.21 -4.44
C ARG A 217 21.22 -0.82 -3.06
N ASP A 218 20.56 -0.30 -2.03
CA ASP A 218 20.58 -0.84 -0.66
C ASP A 218 19.13 -0.98 -0.19
N PRO A 219 18.54 -2.19 -0.29
CA PRO A 219 17.16 -2.45 0.11
C PRO A 219 16.90 -2.19 1.60
N VAL A 220 17.86 -2.47 2.47
CA VAL A 220 17.70 -2.28 3.93
C VAL A 220 17.65 -0.79 4.27
N MET A 221 18.55 0.01 3.68
CA MET A 221 18.56 1.46 3.86
C MET A 221 17.29 2.09 3.28
N MET A 222 16.84 1.65 2.10
CA MET A 222 15.61 2.15 1.49
C MET A 222 14.37 1.78 2.31
N ALA A 223 14.29 0.57 2.84
CA ALA A 223 13.19 0.15 3.71
C ALA A 223 13.08 1.05 4.95
N ARG A 224 14.22 1.41 5.56
CA ARG A 224 14.29 2.35 6.67
C ARG A 224 13.82 3.74 6.27
N ALA A 225 14.25 4.22 5.10
CA ALA A 225 13.82 5.51 4.56
C ALA A 225 12.30 5.55 4.32
N MET A 226 11.72 4.48 3.75
CA MET A 226 10.27 4.36 3.54
C MET A 226 9.49 4.36 4.86
N LYS A 227 10.00 3.70 5.91
CA LYS A 227 9.42 3.76 7.25
C LYS A 227 9.34 5.21 7.75
N HIS A 228 10.46 5.93 7.77
CA HIS A 228 10.49 7.31 8.22
C HIS A 228 9.59 8.23 7.39
N ALA A 229 9.52 8.01 6.08
CA ALA A 229 8.64 8.77 5.19
C ALA A 229 7.16 8.53 5.49
N THR A 230 6.77 7.27 5.76
CA THR A 230 5.41 6.91 6.18
C THR A 230 5.03 7.62 7.47
N GLU A 231 5.92 7.59 8.46
CA GLU A 231 5.71 8.23 9.77
C GLU A 231 5.63 9.76 9.62
N ALA A 232 6.58 10.37 8.92
CA ALA A 232 6.64 11.82 8.70
C ALA A 232 5.41 12.33 7.94
N GLY A 233 5.02 11.67 6.84
CA GLY A 233 3.86 12.06 6.05
C GLY A 233 2.55 11.94 6.84
N ARG A 234 2.40 10.89 7.68
CA ARG A 234 1.23 10.75 8.54
C ARG A 234 1.16 11.84 9.60
N LEU A 235 2.29 12.14 10.24
CA LEU A 235 2.38 13.24 11.23
C LEU A 235 2.05 14.59 10.58
N ALA A 236 2.57 14.86 9.39
CA ALA A 236 2.27 16.08 8.65
C ALA A 236 0.78 16.21 8.30
N TYR A 237 0.15 15.10 7.86
CA TYR A 237 -1.29 15.06 7.61
C TYR A 237 -2.11 15.38 8.87
N LEU A 238 -1.79 14.74 9.99
CA LEU A 238 -2.50 14.94 11.28
C LEU A 238 -2.29 16.33 11.85
N ALA A 239 -1.08 16.87 11.71
CA ALA A 239 -0.77 18.23 12.17
C ALA A 239 -1.49 19.32 11.36
N GLY A 240 -1.83 19.00 10.11
CA GLY A 240 -2.41 19.96 9.19
C GLY A 240 -1.40 20.91 8.58
N ARG A 241 -1.51 21.06 7.28
CA ARG A 241 -0.63 21.94 6.50
C ARG A 241 -1.10 23.39 6.59
N ILE A 242 -0.18 24.36 6.64
CA ILE A 242 -0.52 25.78 6.44
C ILE A 242 -1.16 25.99 5.06
N PRO A 243 -2.11 26.94 4.92
CA PRO A 243 -2.71 27.28 3.64
C PRO A 243 -1.64 27.72 2.61
N ARG A 244 -1.77 27.22 1.39
CA ARG A 244 -0.96 27.73 0.27
C ARG A 244 -1.40 29.16 -0.04
N ARG A 245 -0.43 30.06 -0.20
CA ARG A 245 -0.67 31.46 -0.53
C ARG A 245 0.07 31.82 -1.82
N PRO A 246 -0.51 32.65 -2.71
CA PRO A 246 0.15 33.08 -3.93
C PRO A 246 1.28 34.08 -3.64
N PHE A 247 1.24 34.77 -2.49
CA PHE A 247 2.23 35.79 -2.11
C PHE A 247 2.93 35.43 -0.82
N ALA A 248 4.14 35.98 -0.66
CA ALA A 248 4.91 35.82 0.58
C ALA A 248 4.20 36.45 1.77
N ALA A 249 4.39 35.85 2.95
CA ALA A 249 4.02 36.43 4.23
C ALA A 249 5.28 36.41 5.13
N PRO A 250 5.63 37.52 5.81
CA PRO A 250 6.78 37.56 6.67
C PRO A 250 6.67 36.52 7.80
N SER A 251 7.74 35.80 8.06
CA SER A 251 7.82 34.84 9.18
C SER A 251 8.13 35.52 10.51
N SER A 252 8.74 36.70 10.47
CA SER A 252 9.01 37.51 11.65
C SER A 252 7.95 38.60 11.84
N PRO A 253 7.59 38.93 13.10
CA PRO A 253 6.71 40.06 13.37
C PRO A 253 7.24 41.34 12.75
N THR A 254 6.37 42.14 12.12
CA THR A 254 6.70 43.45 11.56
C THR A 254 6.63 44.57 12.61
N SER A 255 6.05 44.31 13.78
CA SER A 255 6.03 45.23 14.93
C SER A 255 7.30 45.10 15.79
N GLY A 256 7.84 46.19 16.28
CA GLY A 256 9.03 46.23 17.11
C GLY A 256 10.37 46.19 16.35
N THR A 257 10.35 46.44 15.06
CA THR A 257 11.59 46.60 14.27
C THR A 257 12.28 47.90 14.67
N ILE A 258 13.62 47.84 14.76
CA ILE A 258 14.46 49.04 14.95
C ILE A 258 14.24 49.91 13.70
N ALA A 259 13.80 51.17 13.91
CA ALA A 259 13.64 52.10 12.80
C ALA A 259 14.98 52.30 12.08
N PRO A 260 15.02 52.38 10.73
CA PRO A 260 16.25 52.70 10.04
C PRO A 260 16.75 54.07 10.55
N THR A 261 17.98 54.10 11.03
CA THR A 261 18.68 55.37 11.28
C THR A 261 18.70 56.18 9.99
N LYS A 262 18.14 57.39 10.04
CA LYS A 262 18.14 58.32 8.90
C LYS A 262 19.57 58.72 8.54
#